data_4aaefdb12450e4f099b3d69045b6dacc
#
_entry.id   4aaefdb12450e4f099b3d69045b6dacc
#
_cell.length_a   1.000
_cell.length_b   1.000
_cell.length_c   1.000
_cell.angle_alpha   90.00
_cell.angle_beta   90.00
_cell.angle_gamma   90.00
#
_symmetry.space_group_name_H-M   'P 1'
#
loop_
_entity.id
_entity.type
_entity.pdbx_description
1 polymer ?
#
loop_
_entity_poly.entity_id
_entity_poly.type
_entity_poly.pdbx_seq_one_letter_code
_entity_poly.pdbx_strand_id
1 'polypeptide(L)' 'MTERAQNFMDQIWSIRNSNDCMTEEQLLSAVLKLAAEQVTSYNAQNDMVVLDKNDLLQLAEELVNV' A
#
# COMPACT_ATOMS: atom_id res chain seq x y z
N MET A 1 10.96 10.80 -3.86
CA MET A 1 9.89 9.78 -3.74
C MET A 1 9.41 9.39 -5.12
N THR A 2 9.21 8.10 -5.37
CA THR A 2 8.75 7.63 -6.67
C THR A 2 7.27 8.01 -6.88
N GLU A 3 6.82 7.96 -8.13
CA GLU A 3 5.42 8.22 -8.46
C GLU A 3 4.50 7.22 -7.74
N ARG A 4 4.90 5.95 -7.70
CA ARG A 4 4.14 4.91 -6.98
C ARG A 4 4.00 5.24 -5.50
N ALA A 5 5.11 5.61 -4.86
CA ALA A 5 5.09 5.95 -3.44
C ALA A 5 4.26 7.21 -3.18
N GLN A 6 4.35 8.20 -4.07
CA GLN A 6 3.56 9.41 -3.94
C GLN A 6 2.06 9.12 -4.06
N ASN A 7 1.67 8.29 -5.03
CA ASN A 7 0.27 7.90 -5.19
C ASN A 7 -0.23 7.13 -3.98
N PHE A 8 0.60 6.27 -3.41
CA PHE A 8 0.26 5.51 -2.20
C PHE A 8 0.00 6.47 -1.03
N MET A 9 0.89 7.43 -0.82
CA MET A 9 0.73 8.42 0.24
C MET A 9 -0.51 9.29 0.03
N ASP A 10 -0.79 9.67 -1.20
CA ASP A 10 -1.98 10.48 -1.52
C ASP A 10 -3.26 9.72 -1.20
N GLN A 11 -3.32 8.42 -1.45
CA GLN A 11 -4.47 7.59 -1.11
C GLN A 11 -4.66 7.49 0.40
N ILE A 12 -3.57 7.29 1.14
CA ILE A 12 -3.62 7.24 2.61
C ILE A 12 -4.11 8.56 3.18
N TRP A 13 -3.58 9.66 2.66
CA TRP A 13 -3.96 11.00 3.10
C TRP A 13 -5.44 11.26 2.85
N SER A 14 -5.95 10.83 1.69
CA SER A 14 -7.36 10.96 1.35
C SER A 14 -8.25 10.16 2.31
N ILE A 15 -7.85 8.92 2.64
CA ILE A 15 -8.60 8.08 3.59
C ILE A 15 -8.63 8.75 4.96
N ARG A 16 -7.50 9.26 5.43
CA ARG A 16 -7.40 9.90 6.73
C ARG A 16 -8.29 11.14 6.81
N ASN A 17 -8.32 11.95 5.75
CA ASN A 17 -9.09 13.17 5.74
C ASN A 17 -10.58 12.94 5.55
N SER A 18 -10.97 11.82 4.96
CA SER A 18 -12.38 11.48 4.75
C SER A 18 -13.04 10.91 6.01
N ASN A 19 -12.26 10.50 7.01
CA ASN A 19 -12.76 9.82 8.21
C ASN A 19 -12.19 10.48 9.46
N ASP A 20 -12.86 11.55 9.93
CA ASP A 20 -12.42 12.34 11.07
C ASP A 20 -12.33 11.53 12.37
N CYS A 21 -13.11 10.45 12.48
CA CYS A 21 -13.16 9.63 13.69
C CYS A 21 -12.35 8.34 13.57
N MET A 22 -11.47 8.26 12.60
CA MET A 22 -10.65 7.06 12.37
C MET A 22 -9.60 6.90 13.46
N THR A 23 -9.54 5.73 14.08
CA THR A 23 -8.51 5.40 15.04
C THR A 23 -7.21 5.03 14.33
N GLU A 24 -6.10 5.00 15.08
CA GLU A 24 -4.82 4.58 14.53
C GLU A 24 -4.86 3.15 14.01
N GLU A 25 -5.56 2.26 14.72
CA GLU A 25 -5.71 0.86 14.29
C GLU A 25 -6.46 0.78 12.97
N GLN A 26 -7.51 1.57 12.80
CA GLN A 26 -8.26 1.61 11.55
C GLN A 26 -7.42 2.13 10.41
N LEU A 27 -6.64 3.17 10.67
CA LEU A 27 -5.73 3.72 9.67
C LEU A 27 -4.66 2.71 9.26
N LEU A 28 -4.06 2.02 10.23
CA LEU A 28 -3.07 0.98 9.95
C LEU A 28 -3.67 -0.15 9.13
N SER A 29 -4.90 -0.55 9.44
CA SER A 29 -5.60 -1.58 8.66
C SER A 29 -5.76 -1.14 7.21
N ALA A 30 -6.19 0.10 6.99
CA ALA A 30 -6.36 0.64 5.64
C ALA A 30 -5.03 0.69 4.88
N VAL A 31 -3.95 1.11 5.55
CA VAL A 31 -2.62 1.18 4.97
C VAL A 31 -2.14 -0.20 4.55
N LEU A 32 -2.33 -1.21 5.40
CA LEU A 32 -1.93 -2.58 5.09
C LEU A 32 -2.69 -3.13 3.90
N LYS A 33 -3.99 -2.85 3.81
CA LYS A 33 -4.80 -3.29 2.67
C LYS A 33 -4.35 -2.63 1.38
N LEU A 34 -4.08 -1.33 1.40
CA LEU A 34 -3.58 -0.62 0.24
C LEU A 34 -2.21 -1.13 -0.18
N ALA A 35 -1.32 -1.37 0.77
CA ALA A 35 0.01 -1.91 0.47
C ALA A 35 -0.09 -3.28 -0.19
N ALA A 36 -0.98 -4.14 0.31
CA ALA A 36 -1.21 -5.45 -0.27
C ALA A 36 -1.68 -5.34 -1.72
N GLU A 37 -2.59 -4.40 -2.01
CA GLU A 37 -3.09 -4.19 -3.37
C GLU A 37 -2.00 -3.70 -4.32
N GLN A 38 -1.07 -2.87 -3.82
CA GLN A 38 0.00 -2.32 -4.64
C GLN A 38 1.03 -3.38 -5.05
N VAL A 39 1.19 -4.43 -4.25
CA VAL A 39 2.25 -5.43 -4.46
C VAL A 39 1.70 -6.80 -4.85
N THR A 40 0.41 -6.90 -5.16
CA THR A 40 -0.15 -8.16 -5.66
C THR A 40 0.22 -8.35 -7.12
N SER A 41 0.50 -9.58 -7.49
CA SER A 41 0.70 -9.96 -8.88
C SER A 41 -0.09 -11.23 -9.18
N TYR A 42 -0.51 -11.36 -10.43
CA TYR A 42 -1.27 -12.51 -10.89
C TYR A 42 -0.32 -13.54 -11.49
N ASN A 43 -0.39 -14.76 -10.99
CA ASN A 43 0.38 -15.86 -11.53
C ASN A 43 -0.52 -16.69 -12.45
N ALA A 44 -0.33 -16.53 -13.76
CA ALA A 44 -1.16 -17.20 -14.77
C ALA A 44 -1.00 -18.72 -14.78
N GLN A 45 0.16 -19.22 -14.36
CA GLN A 45 0.42 -20.65 -14.34
C GLN A 45 -0.41 -21.37 -13.28
N ASN A 46 -0.61 -20.72 -12.14
CA ASN A 46 -1.32 -21.30 -11.01
C ASN A 46 -2.72 -20.70 -10.82
N ASP A 47 -3.09 -19.75 -11.65
CA ASP A 47 -4.34 -19.02 -11.56
C ASP A 47 -4.57 -18.45 -10.16
N MET A 48 -3.51 -17.85 -9.60
CA MET A 48 -3.50 -17.32 -8.24
C MET A 48 -3.00 -15.89 -8.21
N VAL A 49 -3.57 -15.10 -7.31
CA VAL A 49 -3.04 -13.79 -6.96
C VAL A 49 -2.08 -13.97 -5.79
N VAL A 50 -0.85 -13.51 -5.93
CA VAL A 50 0.18 -13.65 -4.90
C VAL A 50 0.70 -12.28 -4.49
N LEU A 51 1.15 -12.19 -3.24
CA LEU A 51 1.83 -11.01 -2.74
C LEU A 51 3.33 -11.17 -3.01
N ASP A 52 3.91 -10.14 -3.61
CA ASP A 52 5.34 -10.12 -3.87
C ASP A 52 6.05 -9.45 -2.69
N LYS A 53 6.71 -10.26 -1.88
CA LYS A 53 7.43 -9.79 -0.70
C LYS A 53 8.51 -8.79 -1.07
N ASN A 54 9.25 -9.05 -2.14
CA ASN A 54 10.33 -8.17 -2.56
C ASN A 54 9.81 -6.81 -3.03
N ASP A 55 8.66 -6.80 -3.71
CA ASP A 55 8.04 -5.56 -4.14
C ASP A 55 7.50 -4.76 -2.95
N LEU A 56 6.97 -5.46 -1.95
CA LEU A 56 6.52 -4.81 -0.71
C LEU A 56 7.68 -4.11 0.01
N LEU A 57 8.82 -4.79 0.11
CA LEU A 57 10.02 -4.20 0.70
C LEU A 57 10.52 -3.01 -0.11
N GLN A 58 10.44 -3.12 -1.43
CA GLN A 58 10.83 -2.02 -2.32
C GLN A 58 9.92 -0.80 -2.10
N LEU A 59 8.62 -1.01 -2.00
CA LEU A 59 7.68 0.07 -1.72
C LEU A 59 7.99 0.74 -0.38
N ALA A 60 8.31 -0.04 0.65
CA ALA A 60 8.67 0.50 1.95
C ALA A 60 9.91 1.39 1.86
N GLU A 61 10.92 0.97 1.08
CA GLU A 61 12.12 1.79 0.88
C GLU A 61 11.80 3.07 0.12
N GLU A 62 10.95 3.00 -0.90
CA GLU A 62 10.55 4.17 -1.67
C GLU A 62 9.85 5.21 -0.80
N LEU A 63 9.09 4.76 0.20
CA LEU A 63 8.37 5.66 1.11
C LEU A 63 9.28 6.41 2.08
N VAL A 64 10.38 5.80 2.50
CA VAL A 64 11.31 6.44 3.44
C VAL A 64 12.47 7.13 2.76
N ASN A 65 12.72 6.83 1.51
CA ASN A 65 13.83 7.37 0.73
C ASN A 65 13.37 8.62 -0.01
N VAL A 66 13.44 9.73 0.67
CA VAL A 66 12.97 11.01 0.12
C VAL A 66 14.13 11.78 -0.48
#